data_94b072fc72b5f02fdf0da65a01aeb087
#
_entry.id   94b072fc72b5f02fdf0da65a01aeb087
#
_cell.length_a   1.000
_cell.length_b   1.000
_cell.length_c   1.000
_cell.angle_alpha   90.00
_cell.angle_beta   90.00
_cell.angle_gamma   90.00
#
_symmetry.space_group_name_H-M   'P 1'
#
loop_
_entity.id
_entity.type
_entity.pdbx_description
1 polymer ?
#
loop_
_entity_poly.entity_id
_entity_poly.type
_entity_poly.pdbx_seq_one_letter_code
_entity_poly.pdbx_strand_id
1 'polypeptide(L)'
;MLSICSRVARIVPAVAALLVLACAALLVLAGCGAPALAPDGTSLAALGRARSDVPKLGGCSIFPSDNPWNTDISESSVDPNSANYLAAMNADTTNLHPDFGHDKHYGIPVTLAPKKTPFVPMKFFSYPDQSDPGPYPFPKNTQIEGGKNATGDRHALVVGEVNCHLYETYDTHYVGPGWRAANGAVFDLSSDKLRPDCWTSADAAGLPITPALVKYDEVQNGEIDHAMRFTVATTQAAYQHPATHYASSITNPNEPPMGMRVRLKASFDTSGFTGESLVILTALKKYGMFLADNGSDWYISGATATRWNDNDLDQLKTVSASNFEVIQLGQLYTDC
;
A
#
# COMPACT_ATOMS: atom_id res chain seq x y z
N MET A 1 54.18 -4.66 -34.39
CA MET A 1 55.37 -4.60 -33.52
C MET A 1 54.89 -4.98 -32.13
N LEU A 2 55.17 -6.21 -31.80
CA LEU A 2 55.86 -6.78 -30.64
C LEU A 2 55.22 -6.42 -29.29
N SER A 3 54.40 -7.32 -28.67
CA SER A 3 54.79 -8.51 -27.89
C SER A 3 55.67 -8.17 -26.68
N ILE A 4 55.20 -8.48 -25.48
CA ILE A 4 55.89 -9.42 -24.58
C ILE A 4 54.94 -9.78 -23.41
N CYS A 5 54.82 -11.06 -23.27
CA CYS A 5 54.23 -11.86 -22.19
C CYS A 5 55.15 -11.91 -20.96
N SER A 6 54.62 -11.96 -19.75
CA SER A 6 55.32 -12.66 -18.67
C SER A 6 54.36 -13.19 -17.62
N ARG A 7 54.31 -14.51 -17.53
CA ARG A 7 53.76 -15.32 -16.44
C ARG A 7 54.79 -15.43 -15.33
N VAL A 8 54.35 -15.42 -14.07
CA VAL A 8 54.98 -16.22 -13.02
C VAL A 8 53.90 -16.78 -12.08
N ALA A 9 54.05 -18.07 -11.81
CA ALA A 9 53.18 -18.94 -11.08
C ALA A 9 53.73 -19.28 -9.70
N ARG A 10 52.82 -19.77 -8.84
CA ARG A 10 52.98 -20.67 -7.68
C ARG A 10 53.66 -20.15 -6.40
N ILE A 11 52.96 -20.39 -5.26
CA ILE A 11 53.28 -21.47 -4.30
C ILE A 11 52.16 -21.52 -3.25
N VAL A 12 51.60 -22.71 -3.02
CA VAL A 12 50.84 -23.16 -1.84
C VAL A 12 51.80 -23.83 -0.86
N PRO A 13 51.61 -23.77 0.43
CA PRO A 13 51.56 -25.09 1.14
C PRO A 13 50.40 -25.24 2.12
N ALA A 14 49.87 -26.45 2.15
CA ALA A 14 48.99 -27.04 3.15
C ALA A 14 49.80 -27.59 4.32
N VAL A 15 49.26 -27.50 5.53
CA VAL A 15 49.59 -28.38 6.67
C VAL A 15 48.34 -28.48 7.57
N ALA A 16 47.64 -29.55 7.54
CA ALA A 16 47.50 -30.70 8.41
C ALA A 16 46.93 -30.46 9.82
N ALA A 17 45.85 -31.14 10.01
CA ALA A 17 45.04 -31.59 11.12
C ALA A 17 45.73 -31.91 12.46
N LEU A 18 44.98 -31.71 13.56
CA LEU A 18 44.99 -32.63 14.70
C LEU A 18 43.65 -32.62 15.44
N LEU A 19 43.04 -33.83 15.51
CA LEU A 19 41.92 -34.18 16.38
C LEU A 19 42.40 -34.31 17.85
N VAL A 20 41.56 -33.89 18.80
CA VAL A 20 41.52 -34.52 20.14
C VAL A 20 40.06 -34.63 20.59
N LEU A 21 39.60 -35.85 20.74
CA LEU A 21 38.42 -36.27 21.50
C LEU A 21 38.74 -36.24 23.00
N ALA A 22 37.81 -35.79 23.82
CA ALA A 22 37.71 -36.26 25.21
C ALA A 22 36.22 -36.28 25.63
N CYS A 23 35.79 -37.47 26.03
CA CYS A 23 34.49 -37.82 26.61
C CYS A 23 34.41 -37.55 28.11
N ALA A 24 33.18 -37.66 28.62
CA ALA A 24 32.70 -37.97 29.98
C ALA A 24 32.51 -36.77 30.93
N ALA A 25 31.52 -36.69 31.80
CA ALA A 25 30.54 -37.64 32.34
C ALA A 25 29.41 -36.85 33.03
N LEU A 26 28.26 -37.48 33.17
CA LEU A 26 27.06 -37.08 33.95
C LEU A 26 27.38 -36.78 35.43
N LEU A 27 26.67 -35.79 35.99
CA LEU A 27 26.24 -35.80 37.40
C LEU A 27 24.88 -35.10 37.54
N VAL A 28 23.89 -35.92 37.86
CA VAL A 28 22.54 -35.51 38.29
C VAL A 28 22.64 -35.16 39.77
N LEU A 29 22.21 -33.99 40.16
CA LEU A 29 21.86 -33.66 41.56
C LEU A 29 20.52 -32.98 41.59
N ALA A 30 19.53 -33.73 42.06
CA ALA A 30 18.23 -33.22 42.44
C ALA A 30 18.37 -32.37 43.72
N GLY A 31 17.96 -31.13 43.64
CA GLY A 31 17.82 -30.23 44.78
C GLY A 31 16.40 -29.67 44.81
N CYS A 32 15.58 -30.22 45.75
CA CYS A 32 14.31 -29.61 46.13
C CYS A 32 14.56 -28.26 46.83
N GLY A 33 14.16 -27.15 46.20
CA GLY A 33 14.10 -25.84 46.82
C GLY A 33 12.69 -25.29 46.67
N ALA A 34 12.02 -25.01 47.78
CA ALA A 34 10.68 -24.44 47.87
C ALA A 34 10.57 -23.08 47.18
N PRO A 35 9.39 -22.70 46.65
CA PRO A 35 9.22 -21.40 45.99
C PRO A 35 9.14 -20.29 47.05
N ALA A 36 10.00 -19.28 46.88
CA ALA A 36 9.85 -18.00 47.53
C ALA A 36 8.73 -17.22 46.85
N LEU A 37 7.73 -16.84 47.61
CA LEU A 37 6.67 -15.87 47.22
C LEU A 37 7.29 -14.51 46.99
N ALA A 38 7.22 -14.01 45.74
CA ALA A 38 7.45 -12.62 45.42
C ALA A 38 6.12 -11.88 45.36
N PRO A 39 6.05 -10.59 45.76
CA PRO A 39 4.79 -9.86 45.89
C PRO A 39 4.27 -9.38 44.54
N ASP A 40 2.96 -9.40 44.46
CA ASP A 40 2.05 -8.72 43.54
C ASP A 40 2.42 -8.67 42.05
N GLY A 41 1.79 -9.65 41.36
CA GLY A 41 1.78 -9.78 39.93
C GLY A 41 0.98 -8.68 39.24
N THR A 42 1.67 -7.85 38.50
CA THR A 42 1.11 -7.30 37.26
C THR A 42 1.36 -8.33 36.18
N SER A 43 0.30 -9.01 35.75
CA SER A 43 0.33 -9.98 34.67
C SER A 43 0.77 -9.28 33.36
N LEU A 44 1.99 -9.55 32.93
CA LEU A 44 2.49 -9.27 31.57
C LEU A 44 1.90 -10.23 30.52
N ALA A 45 0.62 -10.60 30.68
CA ALA A 45 -0.10 -11.43 29.72
C ALA A 45 -0.81 -10.64 28.62
N ALA A 46 -0.34 -9.41 28.34
CA ALA A 46 -0.86 -8.59 27.22
C ALA A 46 0.14 -8.46 26.07
N LEU A 47 1.15 -9.33 26.03
CA LEU A 47 2.07 -9.38 24.87
C LEU A 47 1.75 -10.61 24.03
N GLY A 48 1.17 -10.37 22.84
CA GLY A 48 1.18 -11.33 21.76
C GLY A 48 -0.15 -11.99 21.42
N ARG A 49 -1.21 -11.25 21.23
CA ARG A 49 -2.15 -11.67 20.20
C ARG A 49 -1.57 -11.16 18.87
N ALA A 50 -0.90 -12.03 18.14
CA ALA A 50 -0.72 -11.85 16.71
C ALA A 50 -2.13 -11.73 16.13
N ARG A 51 -2.58 -10.52 15.89
CA ARG A 51 -3.82 -10.26 15.17
C ARG A 51 -3.56 -10.65 13.72
N SER A 52 -4.03 -11.81 13.34
CA SER A 52 -4.14 -12.27 11.95
C SER A 52 -5.41 -11.69 11.29
N ASP A 53 -5.89 -10.56 11.77
CA ASP A 53 -7.12 -9.98 11.25
C ASP A 53 -6.75 -9.06 10.08
N VAL A 54 -6.91 -9.57 8.86
CA VAL A 54 -6.92 -8.75 7.64
C VAL A 54 -7.94 -7.62 7.77
N PRO A 55 -7.67 -6.43 7.19
CA PRO A 55 -8.62 -5.31 7.17
C PRO A 55 -9.99 -5.75 6.68
N LYS A 56 -11.06 -5.18 7.24
CA LYS A 56 -12.44 -5.51 6.86
C LYS A 56 -13.24 -4.27 6.52
N LEU A 57 -14.11 -4.40 5.51
CA LEU A 57 -15.02 -3.34 5.10
C LEU A 57 -16.36 -3.96 4.67
N GLY A 58 -17.48 -3.50 5.25
CA GLY A 58 -18.81 -4.06 4.95
C GLY A 58 -18.93 -5.55 5.26
N GLY A 59 -18.17 -6.07 6.24
CA GLY A 59 -18.13 -7.49 6.58
C GLY A 59 -17.24 -8.35 5.66
N CYS A 60 -16.66 -7.78 4.60
CA CYS A 60 -15.72 -8.44 3.72
C CYS A 60 -14.28 -8.22 4.20
N SER A 61 -13.45 -9.26 4.16
CA SER A 61 -11.99 -9.11 4.31
C SER A 61 -11.44 -8.40 3.08
N ILE A 62 -10.44 -7.53 3.29
CA ILE A 62 -9.76 -6.81 2.20
C ILE A 62 -8.50 -7.59 1.85
N PHE A 63 -8.61 -8.46 0.86
CA PHE A 63 -7.58 -9.36 0.38
C PHE A 63 -7.07 -10.39 1.39
N PRO A 64 -6.38 -11.45 0.97
CA PRO A 64 -5.67 -12.39 1.83
C PRO A 64 -4.55 -11.72 2.64
N SER A 65 -4.12 -12.35 3.71
CA SER A 65 -3.08 -11.82 4.61
C SER A 65 -1.69 -11.70 3.98
N ASP A 66 -1.42 -12.50 2.95
CA ASP A 66 -0.17 -12.50 2.17
C ASP A 66 -0.23 -11.60 0.92
N ASN A 67 -1.35 -10.92 0.70
CA ASN A 67 -1.48 -9.93 -0.35
C ASN A 67 -0.47 -8.78 -0.16
N PRO A 68 0.14 -8.23 -1.24
CA PRO A 68 1.06 -7.10 -1.14
C PRO A 68 0.52 -5.91 -0.33
N TRP A 69 -0.79 -5.65 -0.36
CA TRP A 69 -1.41 -4.60 0.45
C TRP A 69 -1.31 -4.83 1.95
N ASN A 70 -1.39 -6.09 2.40
CA ASN A 70 -1.40 -6.49 3.81
C ASN A 70 -0.01 -6.93 4.33
N THR A 71 1.00 -6.94 3.47
CA THR A 71 2.35 -7.42 3.80
C THR A 71 3.15 -6.35 4.53
N ASP A 72 3.68 -6.70 5.71
CA ASP A 72 4.65 -5.89 6.46
C ASP A 72 5.98 -5.81 5.68
N ILE A 73 6.45 -4.58 5.44
CA ILE A 73 7.69 -4.31 4.70
C ILE A 73 8.75 -3.62 5.57
N SER A 74 8.55 -3.57 6.87
CA SER A 74 9.48 -2.86 7.78
C SER A 74 10.92 -3.35 7.67
N GLU A 75 11.13 -4.63 7.33
CA GLU A 75 12.44 -5.27 7.15
C GLU A 75 12.85 -5.47 5.68
N SER A 76 12.05 -4.96 4.71
CA SER A 76 12.37 -5.11 3.29
C SER A 76 13.62 -4.31 2.92
N SER A 77 14.43 -4.83 2.00
CA SER A 77 15.63 -4.17 1.50
C SER A 77 15.28 -2.86 0.78
N VAL A 78 16.14 -1.88 0.91
CA VAL A 78 16.04 -0.60 0.18
C VAL A 78 16.59 -0.81 -1.24
N ASP A 79 15.91 -0.23 -2.23
CA ASP A 79 16.35 -0.28 -3.62
C ASP A 79 17.64 0.52 -3.82
N PRO A 80 18.66 0.00 -4.51
CA PRO A 80 19.90 0.71 -4.78
C PRO A 80 19.71 2.05 -5.51
N ASN A 81 18.63 2.20 -6.30
CA ASN A 81 18.27 3.43 -7.02
C ASN A 81 17.34 4.35 -6.22
N SER A 82 17.04 4.03 -4.95
CA SER A 82 16.09 4.76 -4.10
C SER A 82 16.35 6.28 -4.10
N ALA A 83 17.61 6.71 -4.00
CA ALA A 83 17.95 8.13 -3.98
C ALA A 83 17.56 8.87 -5.27
N ASN A 84 17.74 8.23 -6.44
CA ASN A 84 17.36 8.83 -7.72
C ASN A 84 15.84 8.91 -7.89
N TYR A 85 15.10 7.85 -7.49
CA TYR A 85 13.63 7.89 -7.49
C TYR A 85 13.09 8.99 -6.58
N LEU A 86 13.62 9.12 -5.36
CA LEU A 86 13.23 10.18 -4.43
C LEU A 86 13.51 11.57 -5.01
N ALA A 87 14.67 11.78 -5.64
CA ALA A 87 15.00 13.03 -6.30
C ALA A 87 14.03 13.35 -7.45
N ALA A 88 13.68 12.36 -8.28
CA ALA A 88 12.70 12.52 -9.37
C ALA A 88 11.29 12.86 -8.86
N MET A 89 10.95 12.42 -7.65
CA MET A 89 9.68 12.74 -6.95
C MET A 89 9.75 14.03 -6.12
N ASN A 90 10.77 14.88 -6.29
CA ASN A 90 10.94 16.14 -5.54
C ASN A 90 10.97 15.96 -4.01
N ALA A 91 11.47 14.84 -3.50
CA ALA A 91 11.39 14.49 -2.08
C ALA A 91 12.11 15.47 -1.14
N ASP A 92 13.15 16.15 -1.62
CA ASP A 92 13.91 17.13 -0.83
C ASP A 92 13.17 18.47 -0.62
N THR A 93 12.15 18.74 -1.44
CA THR A 93 11.43 20.03 -1.45
C THR A 93 9.93 19.87 -1.17
N THR A 94 9.45 18.64 -1.03
CA THR A 94 8.04 18.32 -0.85
C THR A 94 7.81 17.59 0.47
N ASN A 95 6.69 17.86 1.10
CA ASN A 95 6.23 17.16 2.30
C ASN A 95 5.04 16.24 1.96
N LEU A 96 4.80 15.29 2.84
CA LEU A 96 3.61 14.45 2.77
C LEU A 96 2.34 15.32 2.84
N HIS A 97 1.33 15.00 2.04
CA HIS A 97 0.07 15.76 2.01
C HIS A 97 -1.13 14.80 2.11
N PRO A 98 -1.93 14.88 3.20
CA PRO A 98 -3.19 14.16 3.27
C PRO A 98 -4.20 14.81 2.32
N ASP A 99 -4.66 14.07 1.31
CA ASP A 99 -5.67 14.51 0.33
C ASP A 99 -7.08 14.09 0.79
N PHE A 100 -7.36 14.32 2.07
CA PHE A 100 -8.63 14.07 2.74
C PHE A 100 -8.70 14.90 4.04
N GLY A 101 -9.92 15.08 4.55
CA GLY A 101 -10.12 15.88 5.77
C GLY A 101 -11.59 15.97 6.17
N HIS A 102 -11.90 16.93 7.03
CA HIS A 102 -13.23 17.13 7.61
C HIS A 102 -14.32 17.50 6.55
N ASP A 103 -13.95 18.15 5.43
CA ASP A 103 -14.92 18.48 4.40
C ASP A 103 -15.51 17.23 3.76
N LYS A 104 -16.82 17.11 3.74
CA LYS A 104 -17.56 15.97 3.18
C LYS A 104 -17.32 15.72 1.68
N HIS A 105 -16.70 16.65 0.98
CA HIS A 105 -16.35 16.51 -0.43
C HIS A 105 -14.85 16.28 -0.65
N TYR A 106 -14.07 16.21 0.43
CA TYR A 106 -12.63 15.99 0.41
C TYR A 106 -12.31 14.54 0.79
N GLY A 107 -11.48 13.90 0.02
CA GLY A 107 -11.27 12.45 0.04
C GLY A 107 -12.23 11.67 -0.85
N ILE A 108 -12.02 10.37 -0.97
CA ILE A 108 -12.76 9.50 -1.88
C ILE A 108 -13.81 8.69 -1.09
N PRO A 109 -15.11 8.87 -1.37
CA PRO A 109 -16.16 8.18 -0.62
C PRO A 109 -16.28 6.71 -1.03
N VAL A 110 -16.54 5.84 -0.06
CA VAL A 110 -16.81 4.42 -0.29
C VAL A 110 -18.28 4.12 0.02
N THR A 111 -18.95 3.47 -0.90
CA THR A 111 -20.33 3.01 -0.75
C THR A 111 -20.36 1.51 -0.45
N LEU A 112 -21.05 1.12 0.61
CA LEU A 112 -21.38 -0.29 0.83
C LEU A 112 -22.70 -0.61 0.11
N ALA A 113 -22.67 -1.62 -0.75
CA ALA A 113 -23.85 -2.13 -1.43
C ALA A 113 -24.39 -3.37 -0.69
N PRO A 114 -25.48 -3.24 0.10
CA PRO A 114 -26.04 -4.35 0.85
C PRO A 114 -26.39 -5.56 -0.04
N LYS A 115 -26.44 -6.75 0.54
CA LYS A 115 -26.66 -8.04 -0.17
C LYS A 115 -27.85 -8.08 -1.13
N LYS A 116 -28.85 -7.22 -0.95
CA LYS A 116 -30.04 -7.15 -1.81
C LYS A 116 -29.96 -6.02 -2.85
N THR A 117 -28.83 -5.33 -2.96
CA THR A 117 -28.65 -4.27 -3.96
C THR A 117 -28.77 -4.84 -5.37
N PRO A 118 -29.65 -4.30 -6.22
CA PRO A 118 -29.76 -4.76 -7.60
C PRO A 118 -28.48 -4.43 -8.39
N PHE A 119 -28.07 -5.35 -9.25
CA PHE A 119 -27.08 -5.09 -10.26
C PHE A 119 -27.69 -4.32 -11.41
N VAL A 120 -27.07 -3.20 -11.79
CA VAL A 120 -27.58 -2.29 -12.81
C VAL A 120 -26.58 -2.17 -13.98
N PRO A 121 -27.06 -1.81 -15.20
CA PRO A 121 -26.19 -1.61 -16.34
C PRO A 121 -25.08 -0.58 -16.06
N MET A 122 -23.86 -0.91 -16.48
CA MET A 122 -22.69 -0.02 -16.51
C MET A 122 -22.18 0.08 -17.96
N LYS A 123 -21.90 1.29 -18.44
CA LYS A 123 -21.33 1.53 -19.78
C LYS A 123 -20.03 2.32 -19.65
N PHE A 124 -19.01 1.87 -20.36
CA PHE A 124 -17.70 2.54 -20.39
C PHE A 124 -17.51 3.29 -21.70
N PHE A 125 -16.94 4.51 -21.62
CA PHE A 125 -16.83 5.39 -22.78
C PHE A 125 -15.38 5.77 -23.17
N SER A 126 -14.37 5.52 -22.31
CA SER A 126 -12.97 5.82 -22.63
C SER A 126 -12.10 4.58 -22.74
N TYR A 127 -12.27 3.60 -21.84
CA TYR A 127 -11.45 2.38 -21.78
C TYR A 127 -12.30 1.10 -21.73
N PRO A 128 -13.23 0.89 -22.70
CA PRO A 128 -14.14 -0.27 -22.65
C PRO A 128 -13.38 -1.61 -22.69
N ASP A 129 -12.28 -1.68 -23.46
CA ASP A 129 -11.49 -2.91 -23.65
C ASP A 129 -10.59 -3.24 -22.43
N GLN A 130 -10.43 -2.29 -21.51
CA GLN A 130 -9.70 -2.45 -20.26
C GLN A 130 -10.63 -2.38 -19.04
N SER A 131 -11.92 -2.55 -19.24
CA SER A 131 -12.93 -2.48 -18.19
C SER A 131 -13.59 -3.82 -18.00
N ASP A 132 -13.86 -4.19 -16.73
CA ASP A 132 -14.66 -5.36 -16.41
C ASP A 132 -16.12 -5.08 -16.76
N PRO A 133 -16.79 -5.94 -17.56
CA PRO A 133 -18.14 -5.65 -18.01
C PRO A 133 -19.15 -5.64 -16.86
N GLY A 134 -20.17 -4.78 -16.98
CA GLY A 134 -21.32 -4.80 -16.06
C GLY A 134 -22.15 -6.09 -16.14
N PRO A 135 -23.18 -6.24 -15.28
CA PRO A 135 -23.75 -5.20 -14.42
C PRO A 135 -23.00 -5.01 -13.08
N TYR A 136 -23.14 -3.83 -12.47
CA TYR A 136 -22.53 -3.50 -11.18
C TYR A 136 -23.60 -3.27 -10.09
N PRO A 137 -23.32 -3.57 -8.79
CA PRO A 137 -24.27 -3.35 -7.70
C PRO A 137 -24.22 -1.89 -7.23
N PHE A 138 -24.49 -0.95 -8.14
CA PHE A 138 -24.47 0.48 -7.86
C PHE A 138 -25.85 0.99 -7.46
N PRO A 139 -26.11 1.23 -6.17
CA PRO A 139 -27.34 1.86 -5.75
C PRO A 139 -27.45 3.28 -6.32
N LYS A 140 -28.70 3.78 -6.50
CA LYS A 140 -28.94 5.12 -7.05
C LYS A 140 -28.25 6.25 -6.26
N ASN A 141 -28.02 6.02 -4.96
CA ASN A 141 -27.35 6.95 -4.05
C ASN A 141 -25.84 6.64 -3.88
N THR A 142 -25.23 5.89 -4.81
CA THR A 142 -23.78 5.71 -4.85
C THR A 142 -23.10 7.07 -4.71
N GLN A 143 -22.16 7.16 -3.80
CA GLN A 143 -21.42 8.38 -3.54
C GLN A 143 -20.37 8.58 -4.64
N ILE A 144 -20.22 9.82 -5.06
CA ILE A 144 -19.24 10.24 -6.07
C ILE A 144 -18.25 11.17 -5.40
N GLU A 145 -16.99 10.98 -5.65
CA GLU A 145 -15.91 11.86 -5.20
C GLU A 145 -16.20 13.31 -5.57
N GLY A 146 -16.02 14.24 -4.61
CA GLY A 146 -16.38 15.64 -4.75
C GLY A 146 -17.88 15.92 -4.83
N GLY A 147 -18.73 14.86 -4.76
CA GLY A 147 -20.19 14.96 -4.85
C GLY A 147 -20.74 14.85 -6.27
N LYS A 148 -22.06 14.75 -6.39
CA LYS A 148 -22.77 14.49 -7.66
C LYS A 148 -22.50 15.51 -8.78
N ASN A 149 -22.13 16.73 -8.44
CA ASN A 149 -21.87 17.83 -9.37
C ASN A 149 -20.36 18.13 -9.54
N ALA A 150 -19.49 17.29 -9.00
CA ALA A 150 -18.05 17.45 -9.14
C ALA A 150 -17.62 17.42 -10.62
N THR A 151 -16.52 18.09 -10.92
CA THR A 151 -15.90 18.17 -12.26
C THR A 151 -14.50 17.52 -12.30
N GLY A 152 -14.03 16.96 -11.18
CA GLY A 152 -12.77 16.22 -11.08
C GLY A 152 -12.94 14.76 -11.51
N ASP A 153 -12.15 13.89 -10.89
CA ASP A 153 -12.01 12.48 -11.25
C ASP A 153 -13.29 11.66 -11.03
N ARG A 154 -14.15 12.12 -10.10
CA ARG A 154 -15.49 11.54 -9.91
C ARG A 154 -15.45 10.02 -9.68
N HIS A 155 -14.50 9.56 -8.87
CA HIS A 155 -14.45 8.15 -8.51
C HIS A 155 -15.74 7.71 -7.81
N ALA A 156 -16.21 6.52 -8.14
CA ALA A 156 -17.24 5.82 -7.39
C ALA A 156 -16.73 4.45 -6.98
N LEU A 157 -16.61 4.24 -5.67
CA LEU A 157 -16.05 3.04 -5.06
C LEU A 157 -17.19 2.31 -4.33
N VAL A 158 -17.46 1.07 -4.73
CA VAL A 158 -18.58 0.30 -4.18
C VAL A 158 -18.10 -1.09 -3.76
N VAL A 159 -18.31 -1.44 -2.49
CA VAL A 159 -18.10 -2.80 -1.98
C VAL A 159 -19.42 -3.56 -2.00
N GLY A 160 -19.49 -4.62 -2.78
CA GLY A 160 -20.66 -5.50 -2.84
C GLY A 160 -20.63 -6.53 -1.73
N GLU A 161 -21.48 -6.36 -0.71
CA GLU A 161 -21.56 -7.28 0.44
C GLU A 161 -22.06 -8.69 0.08
N VAL A 162 -22.66 -8.86 -1.11
CA VAL A 162 -23.20 -10.15 -1.56
C VAL A 162 -22.11 -11.13 -1.95
N ASN A 163 -21.02 -10.64 -2.51
CA ASN A 163 -19.94 -11.44 -3.10
C ASN A 163 -18.55 -11.00 -2.68
N CYS A 164 -18.43 -9.97 -1.82
CA CYS A 164 -17.16 -9.37 -1.43
C CYS A 164 -16.29 -8.98 -2.63
N HIS A 165 -16.91 -8.40 -3.65
CA HIS A 165 -16.21 -7.78 -4.75
C HIS A 165 -16.21 -6.27 -4.60
N LEU A 166 -15.11 -5.67 -4.96
CA LEU A 166 -14.94 -4.24 -5.05
C LEU A 166 -15.18 -3.82 -6.50
N TYR A 167 -15.99 -2.80 -6.70
CA TYR A 167 -16.32 -2.21 -7.99
C TYR A 167 -15.90 -0.74 -7.96
N GLU A 168 -14.95 -0.37 -8.79
CA GLU A 168 -14.41 0.98 -8.85
C GLU A 168 -14.54 1.55 -10.25
N THR A 169 -14.91 2.83 -10.35
CA THR A 169 -15.10 3.51 -11.62
C THR A 169 -14.54 4.93 -11.57
N TYR A 170 -14.02 5.39 -12.70
CA TYR A 170 -13.50 6.73 -12.95
C TYR A 170 -14.45 7.51 -13.84
N ASP A 171 -14.58 8.81 -13.60
CA ASP A 171 -15.50 9.74 -14.28
C ASP A 171 -16.94 9.22 -14.38
N THR A 172 -17.54 9.00 -13.21
CA THR A 172 -18.79 8.26 -13.03
C THR A 172 -20.01 9.15 -13.06
N HIS A 173 -21.03 8.73 -13.85
CA HIS A 173 -22.29 9.46 -14.04
C HIS A 173 -23.50 8.56 -13.95
N TYR A 174 -24.51 8.99 -13.18
CA TYR A 174 -25.82 8.34 -13.18
C TYR A 174 -26.62 8.78 -14.43
N VAL A 175 -27.09 7.82 -15.21
CA VAL A 175 -27.84 8.06 -16.45
C VAL A 175 -29.19 7.38 -16.49
N GLY A 176 -29.69 6.92 -15.31
CA GLY A 176 -30.96 6.18 -15.10
C GLY A 176 -31.48 5.43 -16.32
N PRO A 177 -31.73 4.12 -16.23
CA PRO A 177 -31.74 3.30 -15.01
C PRO A 177 -30.36 2.67 -14.65
N GLY A 178 -29.27 3.14 -15.22
CA GLY A 178 -27.92 2.64 -14.97
C GLY A 178 -26.90 3.76 -14.83
N TRP A 179 -25.65 3.41 -15.05
CA TRP A 179 -24.50 4.30 -14.90
C TRP A 179 -23.62 4.26 -16.16
N ARG A 180 -22.81 5.31 -16.34
CA ARG A 180 -21.70 5.32 -17.27
C ARG A 180 -20.46 5.83 -16.56
N ALA A 181 -19.29 5.37 -16.99
CA ALA A 181 -17.98 5.79 -16.46
C ALA A 181 -16.94 5.76 -17.57
N ALA A 182 -15.82 6.41 -17.38
CA ALA A 182 -14.71 6.33 -18.32
C ALA A 182 -14.17 4.90 -18.38
N ASN A 183 -13.97 4.26 -17.21
CA ASN A 183 -13.62 2.86 -17.07
C ASN A 183 -14.28 2.24 -15.82
N GLY A 184 -14.08 0.92 -15.65
CA GLY A 184 -14.49 0.21 -14.45
C GLY A 184 -13.64 -1.02 -14.20
N ALA A 185 -13.34 -1.24 -12.91
CA ALA A 185 -12.56 -2.37 -12.44
C ALA A 185 -13.32 -3.14 -11.36
N VAL A 186 -13.20 -4.47 -11.40
CA VAL A 186 -13.76 -5.36 -10.39
C VAL A 186 -12.64 -6.18 -9.77
N PHE A 187 -12.54 -6.13 -8.45
CA PHE A 187 -11.57 -6.90 -7.68
C PHE A 187 -12.29 -7.87 -6.75
N ASP A 188 -11.91 -9.14 -6.79
CA ASP A 188 -12.33 -10.13 -5.81
C ASP A 188 -11.49 -9.94 -4.54
N LEU A 189 -12.12 -9.47 -3.48
CA LEU A 189 -11.45 -9.19 -2.21
C LEU A 189 -10.96 -10.43 -1.45
N SER A 190 -11.29 -11.62 -1.94
CA SER A 190 -10.82 -12.90 -1.38
C SER A 190 -9.63 -13.50 -2.14
N SER A 191 -9.08 -12.79 -3.13
CA SER A 191 -8.10 -13.32 -4.09
C SER A 191 -6.94 -12.35 -4.30
N ASP A 192 -5.74 -12.89 -4.56
CA ASP A 192 -4.55 -12.13 -4.98
C ASP A 192 -4.43 -11.96 -6.50
N LYS A 193 -5.50 -12.33 -7.22
CA LYS A 193 -5.50 -12.24 -8.67
C LYS A 193 -5.41 -10.79 -9.12
N LEU A 194 -4.36 -10.48 -9.88
CA LEU A 194 -4.20 -9.18 -10.52
C LEU A 194 -5.15 -9.02 -11.73
N ARG A 195 -5.38 -7.79 -12.12
CA ARG A 195 -5.97 -7.46 -13.41
C ARG A 195 -5.05 -7.95 -14.54
N PRO A 196 -5.53 -8.10 -15.78
CA PRO A 196 -4.64 -8.34 -16.90
C PRO A 196 -3.54 -7.27 -17.01
N ASP A 197 -2.33 -7.68 -17.35
CA ASP A 197 -1.26 -6.73 -17.67
C ASP A 197 -1.69 -5.77 -18.78
N CYS A 198 -1.27 -4.50 -18.67
CA CYS A 198 -1.67 -3.39 -19.52
C CYS A 198 -3.14 -2.91 -19.35
N TRP A 199 -3.86 -3.41 -18.34
CA TRP A 199 -5.18 -2.90 -18.01
C TRP A 199 -5.10 -1.86 -16.90
N THR A 200 -5.63 -0.66 -17.17
CA THR A 200 -5.86 0.36 -16.14
C THR A 200 -7.01 -0.05 -15.21
N SER A 201 -7.18 0.65 -14.12
CA SER A 201 -8.37 0.60 -13.26
C SER A 201 -9.00 2.00 -13.15
N ALA A 202 -9.74 2.26 -12.09
CA ALA A 202 -10.09 3.62 -11.70
C ALA A 202 -8.85 4.43 -11.24
N ASP A 203 -7.76 3.75 -10.93
CA ASP A 203 -6.43 4.29 -10.64
C ASP A 203 -5.50 4.03 -11.83
N ALA A 204 -4.64 4.97 -12.19
CA ALA A 204 -3.82 4.87 -13.40
C ALA A 204 -2.88 3.65 -13.42
N ALA A 205 -2.43 3.23 -12.25
CA ALA A 205 -1.57 2.05 -12.11
C ALA A 205 -2.29 0.69 -12.32
N GLY A 206 -3.62 0.68 -12.53
CA GLY A 206 -4.38 -0.57 -12.56
C GLY A 206 -4.62 -1.16 -11.16
N LEU A 207 -4.30 -0.42 -10.11
CA LEU A 207 -4.47 -0.82 -8.70
C LEU A 207 -5.90 -0.57 -8.20
N PRO A 208 -6.34 -1.25 -7.13
CA PRO A 208 -7.56 -0.89 -6.41
C PRO A 208 -7.32 0.33 -5.51
N ILE A 209 -8.29 1.26 -5.47
CA ILE A 209 -8.23 2.46 -4.64
C ILE A 209 -8.66 2.16 -3.19
N THR A 210 -9.81 1.52 -3.01
CA THR A 210 -10.47 1.32 -1.70
C THR A 210 -9.57 0.63 -0.65
N PRO A 211 -8.80 -0.42 -0.97
CA PRO A 211 -7.90 -1.06 -0.03
C PRO A 211 -6.81 -0.13 0.51
N ALA A 212 -6.43 0.85 -0.28
CA ALA A 212 -5.30 1.74 -0.03
C ALA A 212 -5.69 3.06 0.65
N LEU A 213 -6.97 3.37 0.78
CA LEU A 213 -7.44 4.59 1.45
C LEU A 213 -7.17 4.53 2.95
N VAL A 214 -6.69 5.64 3.50
CA VAL A 214 -6.72 5.87 4.95
C VAL A 214 -8.18 6.02 5.38
N LYS A 215 -8.66 5.14 6.27
CA LYS A 215 -10.06 5.13 6.73
C LYS A 215 -10.17 5.60 8.16
N TYR A 216 -11.13 6.49 8.41
CA TYR A 216 -11.31 7.10 9.74
C TYR A 216 -11.48 6.05 10.85
N ASP A 217 -12.28 5.01 10.62
CA ASP A 217 -12.57 3.99 11.64
C ASP A 217 -11.32 3.14 11.98
N GLU A 218 -10.41 2.89 11.04
CA GLU A 218 -9.12 2.23 11.29
C GLU A 218 -8.24 3.12 12.18
N VAL A 219 -8.13 4.39 11.84
CA VAL A 219 -7.35 5.36 12.62
C VAL A 219 -7.92 5.53 14.05
N GLN A 220 -9.23 5.58 14.21
CA GLN A 220 -9.88 5.62 15.54
C GLN A 220 -9.67 4.35 16.36
N ASN A 221 -9.48 3.21 15.69
CA ASN A 221 -9.12 1.96 16.35
C ASN A 221 -7.61 1.89 16.70
N GLY A 222 -6.84 2.90 16.30
CA GLY A 222 -5.41 3.04 16.61
C GLY A 222 -4.48 2.26 15.69
N GLU A 223 -4.97 1.66 14.61
CA GLU A 223 -4.15 0.83 13.71
C GLU A 223 -4.69 0.84 12.27
N ILE A 224 -3.76 0.96 11.31
CA ILE A 224 -3.98 0.71 9.89
C ILE A 224 -3.11 -0.49 9.52
N ASP A 225 -3.75 -1.58 9.09
CA ASP A 225 -3.10 -2.88 8.81
C ASP A 225 -2.89 -3.14 7.31
N HIS A 226 -2.67 -2.08 6.53
CA HIS A 226 -2.43 -2.18 5.09
C HIS A 226 -1.55 -1.05 4.55
N ALA A 227 -0.99 -1.23 3.36
CA ALA A 227 -0.31 -0.18 2.62
C ALA A 227 -1.30 0.89 2.13
N MET A 228 -0.83 2.12 2.03
CA MET A 228 -1.59 3.24 1.47
C MET A 228 -1.30 3.43 -0.01
N ARG A 229 -1.94 4.40 -0.64
CA ARG A 229 -1.60 4.89 -1.99
C ARG A 229 -1.14 6.33 -1.94
N PHE A 230 -0.27 6.69 -2.90
CA PHE A 230 0.15 8.07 -3.10
C PHE A 230 0.31 8.39 -4.58
N THR A 231 0.39 9.68 -4.89
CA THR A 231 0.59 10.21 -6.23
C THR A 231 1.91 10.98 -6.34
N VAL A 232 2.41 11.10 -7.56
CA VAL A 232 3.50 12.00 -7.94
C VAL A 232 3.23 12.60 -9.32
N ALA A 233 3.84 13.75 -9.62
CA ALA A 233 3.61 14.46 -10.88
C ALA A 233 4.17 13.71 -12.10
N THR A 234 5.29 13.02 -11.94
CA THR A 234 6.03 12.40 -13.06
C THR A 234 6.33 10.95 -12.75
N THR A 235 6.05 10.06 -13.72
CA THR A 235 6.29 8.62 -13.61
C THR A 235 6.99 8.08 -14.87
N GLN A 236 7.57 6.90 -14.75
CA GLN A 236 8.19 6.17 -15.85
C GLN A 236 7.12 5.47 -16.71
N ALA A 237 7.40 5.25 -18.00
CA ALA A 237 6.64 4.34 -18.87
C ALA A 237 6.93 2.88 -18.49
N ALA A 238 6.64 2.55 -17.23
CA ALA A 238 6.83 1.22 -16.66
C ALA A 238 5.94 1.03 -15.43
N TYR A 239 5.66 -0.23 -15.11
CA TYR A 239 5.04 -0.61 -13.85
C TYR A 239 5.70 -1.88 -13.29
N GLN A 240 5.45 -2.15 -12.02
CA GLN A 240 5.73 -3.43 -11.38
C GLN A 240 4.47 -3.95 -10.67
N HIS A 241 4.30 -5.27 -10.60
CA HIS A 241 3.21 -5.84 -9.81
C HIS A 241 3.29 -5.41 -8.34
N PRO A 242 2.12 -5.16 -7.67
CA PRO A 242 0.77 -5.50 -8.11
C PRO A 242 0.12 -4.52 -9.10
N ALA A 243 0.76 -3.42 -9.49
CA ALA A 243 0.26 -2.59 -10.58
C ALA A 243 0.26 -3.36 -11.90
N THR A 244 -0.64 -3.00 -12.81
CA THR A 244 -0.79 -3.66 -14.12
C THR A 244 -0.74 -2.70 -15.29
N HIS A 245 -0.52 -1.40 -15.02
CA HIS A 245 -0.55 -0.37 -16.05
C HIS A 245 0.34 0.82 -15.67
N TYR A 246 0.78 1.59 -16.65
CA TYR A 246 1.43 2.88 -16.49
C TYR A 246 0.76 3.95 -17.37
N ALA A 247 0.83 5.21 -16.97
CA ALA A 247 0.22 6.34 -17.67
C ALA A 247 1.26 7.43 -17.97
N SER A 248 2.38 7.04 -18.60
CA SER A 248 3.49 7.94 -18.94
C SER A 248 4.16 7.46 -20.23
N SER A 249 4.85 8.39 -20.91
CA SER A 249 5.71 8.08 -22.05
C SER A 249 7.21 8.28 -21.74
N ILE A 250 7.56 8.56 -20.49
CA ILE A 250 8.93 8.87 -20.07
C ILE A 250 9.70 7.57 -19.85
N THR A 251 10.82 7.42 -20.54
CA THR A 251 11.66 6.21 -20.48
C THR A 251 12.92 6.38 -19.60
N ASN A 252 13.02 7.51 -18.88
CA ASN A 252 14.12 7.73 -17.93
C ASN A 252 14.06 6.71 -16.79
N PRO A 253 15.09 5.85 -16.58
CA PRO A 253 15.07 4.81 -15.56
C PRO A 253 15.14 5.34 -14.12
N ASN A 254 15.37 6.63 -13.92
CA ASN A 254 15.33 7.26 -12.61
C ASN A 254 13.95 7.82 -12.25
N GLU A 255 13.01 7.86 -13.19
CA GLU A 255 11.61 8.18 -12.86
C GLU A 255 10.93 6.97 -12.19
N PRO A 256 10.05 7.21 -11.22
CA PRO A 256 9.40 6.12 -10.49
C PRO A 256 8.42 5.34 -11.37
N PRO A 257 8.47 4.00 -11.41
CA PRO A 257 7.46 3.19 -12.11
C PRO A 257 6.19 3.10 -11.26
N MET A 258 5.02 2.93 -11.92
CA MET A 258 3.77 2.64 -11.23
C MET A 258 3.88 1.34 -10.41
N GLY A 259 3.23 1.28 -9.25
CA GLY A 259 3.35 0.15 -8.33
C GLY A 259 4.63 0.15 -7.49
N MET A 260 5.52 1.13 -7.66
CA MET A 260 6.66 1.32 -6.75
C MET A 260 6.17 1.52 -5.33
N ARG A 261 6.84 0.87 -4.37
CA ARG A 261 6.46 0.98 -2.95
C ARG A 261 7.51 1.73 -2.17
N VAL A 262 7.07 2.69 -1.38
CA VAL A 262 7.93 3.45 -0.45
C VAL A 262 7.48 3.22 0.98
N ARG A 263 8.41 3.36 1.94
CA ARG A 263 8.07 3.38 3.37
C ARG A 263 8.74 4.55 4.07
N LEU A 264 8.15 5.00 5.17
CA LEU A 264 8.79 5.94 6.08
C LEU A 264 9.96 5.22 6.78
N LYS A 265 11.15 5.85 6.78
CA LYS A 265 12.36 5.29 7.39
C LYS A 265 12.14 4.92 8.85
N ALA A 266 12.64 3.76 9.27
CA ALA A 266 12.56 3.32 10.66
C ALA A 266 13.17 4.35 11.64
N SER A 267 14.22 5.06 11.22
CA SER A 267 14.91 6.09 12.01
C SER A 267 14.13 7.41 12.16
N PHE A 268 13.04 7.62 11.43
CA PHE A 268 12.23 8.84 11.56
C PHE A 268 11.59 8.88 12.95
N ASP A 269 11.83 9.96 13.70
CA ASP A 269 11.26 10.12 15.04
C ASP A 269 9.79 10.57 14.96
N THR A 270 8.90 9.73 15.46
CA THR A 270 7.46 10.00 15.52
C THR A 270 6.99 10.48 16.90
N SER A 271 7.89 10.67 17.87
CA SER A 271 7.52 11.03 19.25
C SER A 271 6.85 12.40 19.39
N GLY A 272 7.04 13.28 18.41
CA GLY A 272 6.39 14.59 18.35
C GLY A 272 4.99 14.60 17.73
N PHE A 273 4.52 13.46 17.20
CA PHE A 273 3.21 13.33 16.54
C PHE A 273 2.17 12.72 17.47
N THR A 274 0.91 13.04 17.26
CA THR A 274 -0.20 12.55 18.08
C THR A 274 -1.38 12.12 17.21
N GLY A 275 -2.42 11.54 17.82
CA GLY A 275 -3.73 11.29 17.22
C GLY A 275 -3.68 10.55 15.89
N GLU A 276 -4.41 11.08 14.92
CA GLU A 276 -4.59 10.49 13.59
C GLU A 276 -3.27 10.39 12.81
N SER A 277 -2.45 11.45 12.88
CA SER A 277 -1.16 11.51 12.20
C SER A 277 -0.17 10.45 12.72
N LEU A 278 -0.14 10.20 14.03
CA LEU A 278 0.74 9.17 14.59
C LEU A 278 0.36 7.77 14.11
N VAL A 279 -0.94 7.45 14.02
CA VAL A 279 -1.42 6.16 13.51
C VAL A 279 -1.02 5.99 12.04
N ILE A 280 -1.20 7.02 11.22
CA ILE A 280 -0.83 7.02 9.80
C ILE A 280 0.69 6.83 9.63
N LEU A 281 1.51 7.58 10.37
CA LEU A 281 2.98 7.46 10.30
C LEU A 281 3.47 6.10 10.77
N THR A 282 2.81 5.49 11.76
CA THR A 282 3.12 4.13 12.22
C THR A 282 2.89 3.12 11.11
N ALA A 283 1.75 3.22 10.42
CA ALA A 283 1.45 2.35 9.29
C ALA A 283 2.38 2.58 8.10
N LEU A 284 2.78 3.83 7.82
CA LEU A 284 3.76 4.16 6.77
C LEU A 284 5.14 3.55 7.03
N LYS A 285 5.54 3.34 8.28
CA LYS A 285 6.77 2.58 8.62
C LYS A 285 6.61 1.09 8.37
N LYS A 286 5.44 0.53 8.67
CA LYS A 286 5.19 -0.92 8.61
C LYS A 286 4.80 -1.39 7.23
N TYR A 287 3.84 -0.71 6.62
CA TYR A 287 3.24 -1.11 5.35
C TYR A 287 3.63 -0.20 4.18
N GLY A 288 4.05 1.05 4.46
CA GLY A 288 4.37 2.01 3.42
C GLY A 288 3.18 2.37 2.52
N MET A 289 3.49 2.79 1.29
CA MET A 289 2.48 3.18 0.31
C MET A 289 2.94 2.87 -1.12
N PHE A 290 1.98 2.57 -2.00
CA PHE A 290 2.19 2.30 -3.42
C PHE A 290 1.98 3.56 -4.27
N LEU A 291 2.86 3.79 -5.23
CA LEU A 291 2.63 4.78 -6.28
C LEU A 291 1.53 4.26 -7.22
N ALA A 292 0.39 4.95 -7.21
CA ALA A 292 -0.84 4.46 -7.81
C ALA A 292 -1.36 5.33 -8.96
N ASP A 293 -1.00 6.62 -8.97
CA ASP A 293 -1.47 7.54 -10.00
C ASP A 293 -0.50 8.71 -10.21
N ASN A 294 -0.68 9.43 -11.33
CA ASN A 294 -0.09 10.75 -11.56
C ASN A 294 -0.97 11.81 -10.89
N GLY A 295 -0.34 12.74 -10.20
CA GLY A 295 -1.02 13.81 -9.47
C GLY A 295 -0.03 14.77 -8.82
N SER A 296 -0.42 15.45 -7.76
CA SER A 296 0.51 16.24 -6.98
C SER A 296 1.49 15.33 -6.23
N ASP A 297 2.72 15.81 -6.04
CA ASP A 297 3.76 15.02 -5.37
C ASP A 297 3.42 14.76 -3.90
N TRP A 298 3.55 13.48 -3.49
CA TRP A 298 3.41 13.00 -2.11
C TRP A 298 2.02 13.21 -1.49
N TYR A 299 0.97 13.23 -2.32
CA TYR A 299 -0.40 13.23 -1.85
C TYR A 299 -0.83 11.80 -1.51
N ILE A 300 -1.27 11.59 -0.26
CA ILE A 300 -1.86 10.32 0.19
C ILE A 300 -3.38 10.45 0.21
N SER A 301 -4.08 9.41 -0.23
CA SER A 301 -5.54 9.42 -0.31
C SER A 301 -6.19 8.80 0.91
N GLY A 302 -7.32 9.37 1.31
CA GLY A 302 -8.13 8.84 2.40
C GLY A 302 -9.63 8.85 2.06
N ALA A 303 -10.38 8.07 2.83
CA ALA A 303 -11.83 8.02 2.69
C ALA A 303 -12.47 9.30 3.25
N THR A 304 -13.50 9.78 2.55
CA THR A 304 -14.32 10.92 3.02
C THR A 304 -14.92 10.62 4.40
N ALA A 305 -14.66 11.48 5.38
CA ALA A 305 -15.31 11.42 6.70
C ALA A 305 -15.35 12.80 7.36
N THR A 306 -16.52 13.27 7.78
CA THR A 306 -16.67 14.57 8.49
C THR A 306 -16.17 14.53 9.93
N ARG A 307 -15.58 13.43 10.33
CA ARG A 307 -15.03 13.23 11.69
C ARG A 307 -13.52 13.47 11.77
N TRP A 308 -12.83 13.64 10.63
CA TRP A 308 -11.40 13.96 10.58
C TRP A 308 -11.07 15.23 11.35
N ASN A 309 -9.95 15.26 12.01
CA ASN A 309 -9.39 16.46 12.64
C ASN A 309 -8.31 17.06 11.74
N ASP A 310 -8.67 18.08 10.97
CA ASP A 310 -7.75 18.70 10.01
C ASP A 310 -6.48 19.27 10.68
N ASN A 311 -6.59 19.79 11.91
CA ASN A 311 -5.42 20.25 12.68
C ASN A 311 -4.47 19.11 13.05
N ASP A 312 -5.00 17.91 13.28
CA ASP A 312 -4.17 16.74 13.53
C ASP A 312 -3.54 16.24 12.22
N LEU A 313 -4.32 16.12 11.15
CA LEU A 313 -3.83 15.71 9.84
C LEU A 313 -2.77 16.68 9.28
N ASP A 314 -2.83 17.95 9.62
CA ASP A 314 -1.85 18.96 9.19
C ASP A 314 -0.44 18.68 9.74
N GLN A 315 -0.29 17.89 10.82
CA GLN A 315 1.02 17.44 11.29
C GLN A 315 1.75 16.65 10.19
N LEU A 316 1.05 15.88 9.35
CA LEU A 316 1.65 15.14 8.23
C LEU A 316 2.37 16.06 7.24
N LYS A 317 1.87 17.29 7.07
CA LYS A 317 2.49 18.30 6.18
C LYS A 317 3.84 18.82 6.69
N THR A 318 4.26 18.40 7.87
CA THR A 318 5.60 18.69 8.41
C THR A 318 6.62 17.57 8.10
N VAL A 319 6.16 16.44 7.55
CA VAL A 319 6.99 15.28 7.24
C VAL A 319 7.57 15.42 5.84
N SER A 320 8.86 15.77 5.76
CA SER A 320 9.56 15.82 4.47
C SER A 320 9.57 14.44 3.80
N ALA A 321 9.31 14.41 2.51
CA ALA A 321 9.34 13.21 1.69
C ALA A 321 10.75 12.57 1.62
N SER A 322 11.81 13.32 1.90
CA SER A 322 13.17 12.79 2.05
C SER A 322 13.34 11.81 3.23
N ASN A 323 12.36 11.75 4.15
CA ASN A 323 12.31 10.75 5.21
C ASN A 323 11.78 9.38 4.76
N PHE A 324 11.39 9.25 3.50
CA PHE A 324 10.99 7.97 2.91
C PHE A 324 12.18 7.27 2.24
N GLU A 325 11.99 6.01 1.94
CA GLU A 325 12.90 5.19 1.15
C GLU A 325 12.10 4.26 0.24
N VAL A 326 12.64 3.99 -0.95
CA VAL A 326 12.04 3.05 -1.90
C VAL A 326 12.49 1.65 -1.53
N ILE A 327 11.56 0.71 -1.35
CA ILE A 327 11.92 -0.69 -1.15
C ILE A 327 12.32 -1.33 -2.48
N GLN A 328 13.11 -2.42 -2.39
CA GLN A 328 13.62 -3.12 -3.56
C GLN A 328 12.52 -3.39 -4.58
N LEU A 329 12.69 -2.90 -5.81
CA LEU A 329 11.76 -3.12 -6.90
C LEU A 329 11.75 -4.59 -7.35
N GLY A 330 10.59 -5.02 -7.83
CA GLY A 330 10.40 -6.27 -8.55
C GLY A 330 10.74 -6.15 -10.04
N GLN A 331 10.22 -7.06 -10.85
CA GLN A 331 10.32 -6.98 -12.29
C GLN A 331 9.56 -5.76 -12.83
N LEU A 332 10.19 -5.01 -13.72
CA LEU A 332 9.55 -3.91 -14.46
C LEU A 332 8.96 -4.42 -15.78
N TYR A 333 7.78 -3.92 -16.11
CA TYR A 333 7.05 -4.17 -17.34
C TYR A 333 6.91 -2.85 -18.11
N THR A 334 7.25 -2.84 -19.38
CA THR A 334 7.33 -1.64 -20.23
C THR A 334 6.51 -1.75 -21.52
N ASP A 335 5.91 -2.89 -21.77
CA ASP A 335 5.29 -3.22 -23.07
C ASP A 335 3.76 -3.10 -23.02
N CYS A 336 3.30 -1.88 -22.73
CA CYS A 336 1.91 -1.49 -22.92
C CYS A 336 1.80 -0.40 -23.97
#